data_b7e5587501ebc4857353925018accb35
#
_entry.id   b7e5587501ebc4857353925018accb35
#
_cell.length_a   1.000
_cell.length_b   1.000
_cell.length_c   1.000
_cell.angle_alpha   90.00
_cell.angle_beta   90.00
_cell.angle_gamma   90.00
#
_symmetry.space_group_name_H-M   'P 1'
#
loop_
_entity.id
_entity.type
_entity.pdbx_description
1 polymer ?
#
loop_
_entity_poly.entity_id
_entity_poly.type
_entity_poly.pdbx_seq_one_letter_code
_entity_poly.pdbx_strand_id
1 'polypeptide(L)'
;MNNARDAQIRAWTLVLGILLILGFGVVAFILLLQSSLRRVQKVVDPVNEMTSGLSTQVARALHPTPTILPDPVTVINQVRSLARLETIQYSVEKVITAETGQGTLGILFGDKLLFVAHGVVIAGIDLEKLGPKDLWVEDGVLYVRLPEPEMFIATLDNEKSYVYNRETGLLTHGDVNLETSARRVAEQEIEKAALEDGILELAGQNAENYMYRLLRDLGYPEVIFIKPTPTPAP
;
A
#
# COMPACT_ATOMS: atom_id res chain seq x y z
N MET A 1 53.68 87.56 -11.33
CA MET A 1 54.18 86.16 -11.46
C MET A 1 53.14 85.07 -11.11
N ASN A 2 51.80 85.31 -11.22
CA ASN A 2 50.81 84.33 -10.80
C ASN A 2 50.07 83.62 -11.98
N ASN A 3 50.06 84.17 -13.20
CA ASN A 3 49.32 83.62 -14.32
C ASN A 3 49.87 82.29 -14.90
N ALA A 4 51.14 82.00 -14.75
CA ALA A 4 51.77 80.77 -15.29
C ALA A 4 51.49 79.55 -14.37
N ARG A 5 51.34 79.72 -13.05
CA ARG A 5 50.97 78.59 -12.12
C ARG A 5 49.54 78.17 -12.24
N ASP A 6 48.63 79.13 -12.45
CA ASP A 6 47.20 78.83 -12.64
C ASP A 6 46.93 78.10 -13.96
N ALA A 7 47.68 78.43 -15.03
CA ALA A 7 47.58 77.67 -16.28
C ALA A 7 48.08 76.22 -16.17
N GLN A 8 49.17 76.03 -15.40
CA GLN A 8 49.68 74.65 -15.16
C GLN A 8 48.71 73.83 -14.32
N ILE A 9 48.12 74.41 -13.29
CA ILE A 9 47.15 73.70 -12.45
C ILE A 9 45.96 73.32 -13.25
N ARG A 10 45.43 74.20 -14.12
CA ARG A 10 44.27 73.86 -15.02
C ARG A 10 44.64 72.81 -16.03
N ALA A 11 45.84 72.76 -16.57
CA ALA A 11 46.31 71.73 -17.49
C ALA A 11 46.43 70.38 -16.77
N TRP A 12 46.91 70.34 -15.54
CA TRP A 12 47.01 69.09 -14.76
C TRP A 12 45.61 68.56 -14.35
N THR A 13 44.67 69.43 -13.97
CA THR A 13 43.32 69.00 -13.65
C THR A 13 42.57 68.43 -14.88
N LEU A 14 42.77 68.96 -16.06
CA LEU A 14 42.26 68.46 -17.29
C LEU A 14 42.84 67.11 -17.66
N VAL A 15 44.18 66.94 -17.50
CA VAL A 15 44.86 65.64 -17.74
C VAL A 15 44.39 64.58 -16.79
N LEU A 16 44.22 64.94 -15.49
CA LEU A 16 43.72 64.02 -14.46
C LEU A 16 42.22 63.63 -14.74
N GLY A 17 41.43 64.60 -15.18
CA GLY A 17 40.04 64.33 -15.59
C GLY A 17 39.92 63.36 -16.77
N ILE A 18 40.75 63.55 -17.80
CA ILE A 18 40.79 62.65 -18.97
C ILE A 18 41.24 61.26 -18.57
N LEU A 19 42.26 61.15 -17.72
CA LEU A 19 42.74 59.85 -17.19
C LEU A 19 41.66 59.10 -16.40
N LEU A 20 40.87 59.81 -15.56
CA LEU A 20 39.73 59.21 -14.84
C LEU A 20 38.64 58.74 -15.75
N ILE A 21 38.30 59.51 -16.79
CA ILE A 21 37.28 59.12 -17.78
C ILE A 21 37.74 57.93 -18.57
N LEU A 22 39.01 57.89 -19.02
CA LEU A 22 39.57 56.72 -19.69
C LEU A 22 39.62 55.50 -18.79
N GLY A 23 40.01 55.65 -17.53
CA GLY A 23 40.02 54.56 -16.55
C GLY A 23 38.60 53.99 -16.31
N PHE A 24 37.62 54.86 -16.17
CA PHE A 24 36.21 54.43 -16.02
C PHE A 24 35.65 53.75 -17.28
N GLY A 25 36.04 54.24 -18.46
CA GLY A 25 35.67 53.63 -19.75
C GLY A 25 36.21 52.21 -19.89
N VAL A 26 37.48 51.98 -19.50
CA VAL A 26 38.11 50.64 -19.54
C VAL A 26 37.42 49.67 -18.58
N VAL A 27 37.13 50.12 -17.34
CA VAL A 27 36.41 49.29 -16.33
C VAL A 27 35.01 48.94 -16.82
N ALA A 28 34.27 49.93 -17.35
CA ALA A 28 32.95 49.69 -17.90
C ALA A 28 32.98 48.70 -19.12
N PHE A 29 34.00 48.82 -19.96
CA PHE A 29 34.16 47.89 -21.09
C PHE A 29 34.50 46.47 -20.62
N ILE A 30 35.35 46.31 -19.61
CA ILE A 30 35.67 45.00 -19.02
C ILE A 30 34.40 44.36 -18.40
N LEU A 31 33.59 45.16 -17.66
CA LEU A 31 32.33 44.68 -17.09
C LEU A 31 31.32 44.27 -18.15
N LEU A 32 31.24 44.98 -19.29
CA LEU A 32 30.41 44.64 -20.41
C LEU A 32 30.86 43.34 -21.11
N LEU A 33 32.16 43.15 -21.28
CA LEU A 33 32.74 41.92 -21.82
C LEU A 33 32.47 40.73 -20.89
N GLN A 34 32.60 40.89 -19.56
CA GLN A 34 32.29 39.83 -18.62
C GLN A 34 30.79 39.48 -18.58
N SER A 35 29.91 40.47 -18.77
CA SER A 35 28.47 40.23 -18.82
C SER A 35 28.00 39.49 -20.10
N SER A 36 28.69 39.72 -21.21
CA SER A 36 28.40 39.02 -22.50
C SER A 36 28.90 37.59 -22.48
N LEU A 37 30.05 37.31 -21.86
CA LEU A 37 30.58 35.94 -21.73
C LEU A 37 29.72 35.08 -20.79
N ARG A 38 29.13 35.64 -19.72
CA ARG A 38 28.21 34.93 -18.82
C ARG A 38 26.85 34.61 -19.48
N ARG A 39 26.42 35.37 -20.49
CA ARG A 39 25.18 35.08 -21.25
C ARG A 39 25.38 33.93 -22.23
N VAL A 40 26.56 33.75 -22.79
CA VAL A 40 26.87 32.65 -23.72
C VAL A 40 26.88 31.32 -22.97
N GLN A 41 27.41 31.25 -21.75
CA GLN A 41 27.40 30.02 -20.96
C GLN A 41 26.00 29.52 -20.59
N LYS A 42 25.04 30.42 -20.31
CA LYS A 42 23.66 30.06 -19.98
C LYS A 42 22.85 29.51 -21.16
N VAL A 43 23.29 29.73 -22.40
CA VAL A 43 22.59 29.25 -23.60
C VAL A 43 23.10 27.89 -24.05
N VAL A 44 24.32 27.51 -23.64
CA VAL A 44 24.96 26.23 -24.06
C VAL A 44 24.57 25.08 -23.10
N ASP A 45 24.32 25.37 -21.81
CA ASP A 45 23.97 24.37 -20.80
C ASP A 45 22.69 23.57 -21.12
N PRO A 46 21.56 24.19 -21.57
CA PRO A 46 20.36 23.41 -21.89
C PRO A 46 20.50 22.54 -23.14
N VAL A 47 21.41 22.86 -24.06
CA VAL A 47 21.61 22.02 -25.26
C VAL A 47 22.40 20.75 -24.91
N ASN A 48 23.34 20.83 -23.97
CA ASN A 48 24.08 19.66 -23.49
C ASN A 48 23.20 18.72 -22.65
N GLU A 49 22.25 19.25 -21.87
CA GLU A 49 21.29 18.42 -21.13
C GLU A 49 20.29 17.73 -22.07
N MET A 50 19.81 18.42 -23.12
CA MET A 50 18.93 17.81 -24.11
C MET A 50 19.64 16.73 -24.93
N THR A 51 20.88 16.94 -25.33
CA THR A 51 21.66 15.93 -26.08
C THR A 51 22.06 14.75 -25.21
N SER A 52 22.41 14.96 -23.94
CA SER A 52 22.70 13.85 -23.01
C SER A 52 21.45 13.02 -22.69
N GLY A 53 20.29 13.66 -22.54
CA GLY A 53 19.00 12.97 -22.36
C GLY A 53 18.62 12.11 -23.56
N LEU A 54 18.75 12.64 -24.77
CA LEU A 54 18.47 11.91 -26.01
C LEU A 54 19.47 10.78 -26.26
N SER A 55 20.75 11.01 -26.03
CA SER A 55 21.80 9.96 -26.20
C SER A 55 21.59 8.81 -25.18
N THR A 56 21.17 9.12 -23.98
CA THR A 56 20.85 8.08 -22.96
C THR A 56 19.59 7.28 -23.35
N GLN A 57 18.57 7.93 -23.90
CA GLN A 57 17.37 7.23 -24.38
C GLN A 57 17.66 6.37 -25.60
N VAL A 58 18.45 6.87 -26.55
CA VAL A 58 18.88 6.11 -27.75
C VAL A 58 19.77 4.96 -27.32
N ALA A 59 20.71 5.16 -26.40
CA ALA A 59 21.58 4.10 -25.89
C ALA A 59 20.76 2.99 -25.19
N ARG A 60 19.71 3.33 -24.41
CA ARG A 60 18.80 2.35 -23.82
C ARG A 60 17.98 1.59 -24.85
N ALA A 61 17.59 2.23 -25.96
CA ALA A 61 16.84 1.60 -27.03
C ALA A 61 17.73 0.66 -27.88
N LEU A 62 19.01 1.02 -28.09
CA LEU A 62 19.96 0.24 -28.88
C LEU A 62 20.67 -0.86 -28.08
N HIS A 63 20.75 -0.71 -26.76
CA HIS A 63 21.32 -1.68 -25.81
C HIS A 63 20.32 -1.92 -24.70
N PRO A 64 19.21 -2.66 -24.96
CA PRO A 64 18.30 -3.04 -23.89
C PRO A 64 19.08 -3.84 -22.86
N THR A 65 19.15 -3.35 -21.64
CA THR A 65 19.69 -4.11 -20.51
C THR A 65 18.83 -5.36 -20.38
N PRO A 66 19.39 -6.56 -20.45
CA PRO A 66 18.59 -7.76 -20.28
C PRO A 66 17.93 -7.72 -18.90
N THR A 67 16.62 -7.66 -18.88
CA THR A 67 15.86 -7.82 -17.62
C THR A 67 15.95 -9.30 -17.26
N ILE A 68 16.74 -9.62 -16.25
CA ILE A 68 16.81 -10.98 -15.72
C ILE A 68 15.58 -11.12 -14.82
N LEU A 69 14.56 -11.82 -15.30
CA LEU A 69 13.41 -12.20 -14.50
C LEU A 69 13.86 -13.25 -13.46
N PRO A 70 13.45 -13.13 -12.21
CA PRO A 70 13.71 -14.18 -11.22
C PRO A 70 13.13 -15.50 -11.70
N ASP A 71 13.81 -16.61 -11.38
CA ASP A 71 13.26 -17.94 -11.64
C ASP A 71 11.95 -18.13 -10.87
N PRO A 72 10.87 -18.63 -11.51
CA PRO A 72 9.59 -18.89 -10.85
C PRO A 72 9.71 -19.71 -9.56
N VAL A 73 10.64 -20.66 -9.47
CA VAL A 73 10.91 -21.46 -8.25
C VAL A 73 11.40 -20.57 -7.10
N THR A 74 12.25 -19.59 -7.39
CA THR A 74 12.72 -18.64 -6.38
C THR A 74 11.57 -17.77 -5.89
N VAL A 75 10.70 -17.31 -6.79
CA VAL A 75 9.53 -16.50 -6.44
C VAL A 75 8.55 -17.30 -5.57
N ILE A 76 8.26 -18.56 -5.93
CA ILE A 76 7.42 -19.45 -5.11
C ILE A 76 7.96 -19.54 -3.67
N ASN A 77 9.27 -19.77 -3.52
CA ASN A 77 9.86 -19.87 -2.19
C ASN A 77 9.75 -18.58 -1.38
N GLN A 78 9.91 -17.43 -2.02
CA GLN A 78 9.71 -16.12 -1.39
C GLN A 78 8.26 -15.89 -1.00
N VAL A 79 7.31 -16.19 -1.88
CA VAL A 79 5.87 -16.05 -1.63
C VAL A 79 5.42 -17.00 -0.52
N ARG A 80 5.85 -18.27 -0.54
CA ARG A 80 5.54 -19.24 0.52
C ARG A 80 6.07 -18.84 1.88
N SER A 81 7.17 -18.11 1.94
CA SER A 81 7.71 -17.62 3.21
C SER A 81 6.82 -16.60 3.91
N LEU A 82 5.84 -16.03 3.22
CA LEU A 82 4.81 -15.16 3.80
C LEU A 82 3.75 -15.96 4.57
N ALA A 83 3.71 -17.30 4.40
CA ALA A 83 2.75 -18.21 5.01
C ALA A 83 1.29 -17.79 4.75
N ARG A 84 0.59 -17.25 5.73
CA ARG A 84 -0.78 -16.77 5.58
C ARG A 84 -0.82 -15.33 5.12
N LEU A 85 -1.58 -15.08 4.05
CA LEU A 85 -1.89 -13.74 3.56
C LEU A 85 -3.31 -13.37 4.01
N GLU A 86 -3.40 -12.72 5.16
CA GLU A 86 -4.65 -12.17 5.67
C GLU A 86 -5.00 -10.92 4.86
N THR A 87 -6.11 -10.95 4.14
CA THR A 87 -6.45 -9.89 3.17
C THR A 87 -7.70 -9.11 3.52
N ILE A 88 -8.52 -9.63 4.44
CA ILE A 88 -9.75 -8.98 4.89
C ILE A 88 -10.06 -9.36 6.33
N GLN A 89 -10.58 -8.38 7.06
CA GLN A 89 -11.14 -8.57 8.40
C GLN A 89 -12.54 -7.95 8.45
N TYR A 90 -13.50 -8.73 8.93
CA TYR A 90 -14.84 -8.26 9.25
C TYR A 90 -15.00 -8.09 10.75
N SER A 91 -15.73 -7.04 11.15
CA SER A 91 -16.30 -6.90 12.48
C SER A 91 -17.81 -7.07 12.38
N VAL A 92 -18.33 -8.10 13.04
CA VAL A 92 -19.74 -8.50 12.94
C VAL A 92 -20.37 -8.37 14.30
N GLU A 93 -21.56 -7.78 14.37
CA GLU A 93 -22.38 -7.70 15.58
C GLU A 93 -23.63 -8.55 15.43
N LYS A 94 -23.94 -9.36 16.43
CA LYS A 94 -25.13 -10.22 16.50
C LYS A 94 -25.78 -10.14 17.87
N VAL A 95 -27.11 -10.19 17.88
CA VAL A 95 -27.87 -10.29 19.11
C VAL A 95 -28.44 -11.71 19.22
N ILE A 96 -28.02 -12.44 20.23
CA ILE A 96 -28.43 -13.82 20.49
C ILE A 96 -29.41 -13.87 21.66
N THR A 97 -30.53 -14.50 21.43
CA THR A 97 -31.47 -14.84 22.49
C THR A 97 -31.33 -16.32 22.85
N ALA A 98 -30.92 -16.59 24.05
CA ALA A 98 -30.88 -17.95 24.60
C ALA A 98 -31.94 -18.13 25.69
N GLU A 99 -32.67 -19.23 25.64
CA GLU A 99 -33.78 -19.49 26.56
C GLU A 99 -33.75 -20.95 27.02
N THR A 100 -34.03 -21.18 28.30
CA THR A 100 -34.30 -22.51 28.88
C THR A 100 -35.60 -22.51 29.62
N GLY A 101 -36.24 -23.67 29.74
CA GLY A 101 -37.50 -23.83 30.49
C GLY A 101 -38.71 -23.15 29.85
N GLN A 102 -38.81 -23.27 28.50
CA GLN A 102 -39.96 -22.73 27.75
C GLN A 102 -41.26 -23.49 28.07
N GLY A 103 -42.37 -22.76 28.03
CA GLY A 103 -43.71 -23.31 28.20
C GLY A 103 -44.54 -22.57 29.26
N THR A 104 -45.67 -23.16 29.66
CA THR A 104 -46.65 -22.56 30.59
C THR A 104 -46.08 -22.22 31.98
N LEU A 105 -44.99 -22.86 32.38
CA LEU A 105 -44.29 -22.63 33.64
C LEU A 105 -42.98 -21.82 33.48
N GLY A 106 -42.73 -21.24 32.31
CA GLY A 106 -41.52 -20.47 32.04
C GLY A 106 -41.30 -19.29 32.99
N ILE A 107 -42.38 -18.61 33.43
CA ILE A 107 -42.31 -17.53 34.39
C ILE A 107 -41.77 -18.01 35.77
N LEU A 108 -41.96 -19.28 36.11
CA LEU A 108 -41.52 -19.83 37.38
C LEU A 108 -40.12 -20.47 37.29
N PHE A 109 -39.81 -21.14 36.19
CA PHE A 109 -38.62 -21.99 36.04
C PHE A 109 -37.77 -21.66 34.80
N GLY A 110 -38.20 -20.70 33.98
CA GLY A 110 -37.45 -20.29 32.77
C GLY A 110 -36.24 -19.43 33.07
N ASP A 111 -35.30 -19.39 32.14
CA ASP A 111 -34.20 -18.46 32.13
C ASP A 111 -34.02 -17.97 30.70
N LYS A 112 -33.98 -16.66 30.52
CA LYS A 112 -33.84 -16.02 29.21
C LYS A 112 -32.70 -15.03 29.27
N LEU A 113 -31.80 -15.12 28.27
CA LEU A 113 -30.62 -14.30 28.14
C LEU A 113 -30.62 -13.60 26.79
N LEU A 114 -30.45 -12.30 26.80
CA LEU A 114 -30.15 -11.50 25.60
C LEU A 114 -28.66 -11.12 25.61
N PHE A 115 -27.93 -11.67 24.66
CA PHE A 115 -26.49 -11.50 24.55
C PHE A 115 -26.12 -10.70 23.29
N VAL A 116 -25.42 -9.57 23.47
CA VAL A 116 -24.85 -8.78 22.37
C VAL A 116 -23.44 -9.27 22.12
N ALA A 117 -23.24 -9.86 20.96
CA ALA A 117 -21.97 -10.46 20.53
C ALA A 117 -21.31 -9.59 19.50
N HIS A 118 -20.06 -9.21 19.75
CA HIS A 118 -19.17 -8.62 18.76
C HIS A 118 -18.16 -9.68 18.37
N GLY A 119 -17.99 -9.90 17.05
CA GLY A 119 -17.05 -10.88 16.54
C GLY A 119 -16.09 -10.29 15.55
N VAL A 120 -14.96 -10.95 15.41
CA VAL A 120 -13.94 -10.66 14.41
C VAL A 120 -13.76 -11.90 13.54
N VAL A 121 -13.84 -11.71 12.23
CA VAL A 121 -13.60 -12.75 11.23
C VAL A 121 -12.49 -12.30 10.32
N ILE A 122 -11.46 -13.13 10.17
CA ILE A 122 -10.30 -12.87 9.32
C ILE A 122 -10.25 -13.95 8.25
N ALA A 123 -10.13 -13.52 6.99
CA ALA A 123 -9.99 -14.41 5.84
C ALA A 123 -8.83 -13.99 4.94
N GLY A 124 -8.36 -14.93 4.13
CA GLY A 124 -7.23 -14.71 3.24
C GLY A 124 -6.86 -15.96 2.48
N ILE A 125 -5.60 -16.06 2.06
CA ILE A 125 -5.04 -17.20 1.33
C ILE A 125 -3.86 -17.79 2.09
N ASP A 126 -3.85 -19.11 2.19
CA ASP A 126 -2.70 -19.85 2.72
C ASP A 126 -1.68 -20.08 1.59
N LEU A 127 -0.64 -19.25 1.57
CA LEU A 127 0.41 -19.30 0.56
C LEU A 127 1.36 -20.50 0.75
N GLU A 128 1.34 -21.20 1.88
CA GLU A 128 2.11 -22.46 2.05
C GLU A 128 1.58 -23.56 1.12
N LYS A 129 0.32 -23.48 0.73
CA LYS A 129 -0.34 -24.41 -0.21
C LYS A 129 0.11 -24.24 -1.65
N LEU A 130 0.81 -23.13 -2.01
CA LEU A 130 1.36 -22.92 -3.34
C LEU A 130 2.40 -23.98 -3.67
N GLY A 131 2.23 -24.63 -4.81
CA GLY A 131 3.17 -25.61 -5.34
C GLY A 131 3.96 -25.10 -6.54
N PRO A 132 5.03 -25.81 -6.95
CA PRO A 132 5.82 -25.44 -8.12
C PRO A 132 5.03 -25.41 -9.45
N LYS A 133 3.84 -26.04 -9.48
CA LYS A 133 2.96 -26.06 -10.65
C LYS A 133 1.96 -24.90 -10.68
N ASP A 134 1.93 -24.10 -9.64
CA ASP A 134 0.94 -23.01 -9.51
C ASP A 134 1.48 -21.67 -10.00
N LEU A 135 2.80 -21.59 -10.30
CA LEU A 135 3.43 -20.46 -10.97
C LEU A 135 4.29 -20.95 -12.13
N TRP A 136 4.03 -20.44 -13.35
CA TRP A 136 4.86 -20.72 -14.53
C TRP A 136 4.89 -19.51 -15.46
N VAL A 137 5.94 -19.42 -16.27
CA VAL A 137 6.07 -18.39 -17.29
C VAL A 137 5.87 -19.02 -18.67
N GLU A 138 5.01 -18.42 -19.46
CA GLU A 138 4.76 -18.77 -20.85
C GLU A 138 4.69 -17.48 -21.69
N ASP A 139 5.45 -17.42 -22.78
CA ASP A 139 5.53 -16.26 -23.67
C ASP A 139 5.82 -14.91 -22.96
N GLY A 140 6.56 -14.94 -21.86
CA GLY A 140 6.92 -13.76 -21.07
C GLY A 140 5.83 -13.30 -20.09
N VAL A 141 4.71 -14.00 -19.99
CA VAL A 141 3.62 -13.79 -19.06
C VAL A 141 3.76 -14.73 -17.87
N LEU A 142 3.63 -14.24 -16.66
CA LEU A 142 3.59 -15.05 -15.45
C LEU A 142 2.15 -15.48 -15.16
N TYR A 143 1.89 -16.78 -15.21
CA TYR A 143 0.62 -17.37 -14.80
C TYR A 143 0.68 -17.80 -13.35
N VAL A 144 -0.35 -17.44 -12.58
CA VAL A 144 -0.43 -17.71 -11.14
C VAL A 144 -1.77 -18.35 -10.82
N ARG A 145 -1.74 -19.50 -10.15
CA ARG A 145 -2.92 -20.14 -9.57
C ARG A 145 -2.84 -19.99 -8.05
N LEU A 146 -3.62 -19.09 -7.49
CA LEU A 146 -3.69 -18.93 -6.03
C LEU A 146 -4.51 -20.05 -5.40
N PRO A 147 -4.18 -20.50 -4.16
CA PRO A 147 -5.06 -21.36 -3.38
C PRO A 147 -6.42 -20.72 -3.15
N GLU A 148 -7.42 -21.54 -2.85
CA GLU A 148 -8.75 -21.03 -2.50
C GLU A 148 -8.69 -20.21 -1.22
N PRO A 149 -9.43 -19.09 -1.15
CA PRO A 149 -9.54 -18.30 0.05
C PRO A 149 -10.18 -19.09 1.20
N GLU A 150 -9.68 -18.92 2.40
CA GLU A 150 -10.19 -19.58 3.59
C GLU A 150 -10.32 -18.62 4.76
N MET A 151 -11.20 -18.97 5.67
CA MET A 151 -11.35 -18.27 6.94
C MET A 151 -10.31 -18.78 7.92
N PHE A 152 -9.48 -17.89 8.44
CA PHE A 152 -8.42 -18.24 9.40
C PHE A 152 -8.91 -18.14 10.84
N ILE A 153 -9.76 -17.15 11.11
CA ILE A 153 -10.26 -16.84 12.45
C ILE A 153 -11.71 -16.42 12.34
N ALA A 154 -12.54 -16.99 13.21
CA ALA A 154 -13.87 -16.47 13.55
C ALA A 154 -13.98 -16.58 15.07
N THR A 155 -14.03 -15.46 15.77
CA THR A 155 -14.03 -15.45 17.24
C THR A 155 -14.79 -14.26 17.80
N LEU A 156 -15.25 -14.39 19.06
CA LEU A 156 -15.84 -13.29 19.80
C LEU A 156 -14.77 -12.34 20.34
N ASP A 157 -15.04 -11.06 20.24
CA ASP A 157 -14.37 -10.02 21.02
C ASP A 157 -15.03 -9.98 22.42
N ASN A 158 -14.39 -10.62 23.36
CA ASN A 158 -14.93 -10.75 24.72
C ASN A 158 -14.96 -9.43 25.49
N GLU A 159 -14.18 -8.43 25.08
CA GLU A 159 -14.18 -7.12 25.71
C GLU A 159 -15.39 -6.28 25.28
N LYS A 160 -15.89 -6.52 24.07
CA LYS A 160 -17.03 -5.81 23.51
C LYS A 160 -18.35 -6.58 23.63
N SER A 161 -18.27 -7.90 23.87
CA SER A 161 -19.45 -8.74 23.99
C SER A 161 -19.98 -8.74 25.42
N TYR A 162 -21.28 -8.58 25.58
CA TYR A 162 -21.88 -8.48 26.91
C TYR A 162 -23.31 -9.02 26.97
N VAL A 163 -23.74 -9.39 28.19
CA VAL A 163 -25.14 -9.70 28.48
C VAL A 163 -25.91 -8.39 28.59
N TYR A 164 -26.85 -8.17 27.67
CA TYR A 164 -27.71 -6.99 27.69
C TYR A 164 -28.81 -7.11 28.69
N ASN A 165 -29.48 -8.27 28.74
CA ASN A 165 -30.57 -8.55 29.70
C ASN A 165 -30.59 -10.05 30.02
N ARG A 166 -30.99 -10.36 31.27
CA ARG A 166 -31.29 -11.72 31.72
C ARG A 166 -32.50 -11.72 32.62
N GLU A 167 -33.48 -12.55 32.28
CA GLU A 167 -34.71 -12.76 33.01
C GLU A 167 -34.72 -14.18 33.52
N THR A 168 -34.65 -14.33 34.84
CA THR A 168 -34.66 -15.63 35.54
C THR A 168 -35.99 -15.83 36.24
N GLY A 169 -36.59 -17.00 36.11
CA GLY A 169 -37.86 -17.34 36.74
C GLY A 169 -37.82 -17.32 38.28
N LEU A 170 -38.97 -17.10 38.90
CA LEU A 170 -39.08 -16.85 40.34
C LEU A 170 -38.62 -18.04 41.20
N LEU A 171 -38.64 -19.27 40.71
CA LEU A 171 -38.32 -20.49 41.44
C LEU A 171 -37.08 -21.20 40.93
N THR A 172 -36.26 -20.53 40.09
CA THR A 172 -34.98 -21.06 39.56
C THR A 172 -33.83 -20.15 39.94
N HIS A 173 -32.63 -20.70 39.96
CA HIS A 173 -31.38 -19.94 40.17
C HIS A 173 -30.73 -19.52 38.81
N GLY A 174 -31.41 -19.76 37.69
CA GLY A 174 -30.87 -19.60 36.33
C GLY A 174 -29.94 -20.72 35.92
N ASP A 175 -29.72 -20.85 34.61
CA ASP A 175 -28.78 -21.83 34.03
C ASP A 175 -27.39 -21.20 33.90
N VAL A 176 -26.42 -21.73 34.66
CA VAL A 176 -25.05 -21.25 34.62
C VAL A 176 -24.36 -21.45 33.26
N ASN A 177 -24.87 -22.38 32.44
CA ASN A 177 -24.35 -22.68 31.11
C ASN A 177 -25.01 -21.88 30.01
N LEU A 178 -26.08 -21.14 30.29
CA LEU A 178 -26.86 -20.41 29.27
C LEU A 178 -26.03 -19.38 28.54
N GLU A 179 -25.20 -18.63 29.26
CA GLU A 179 -24.26 -17.66 28.62
C GLU A 179 -23.20 -18.35 27.78
N THR A 180 -22.63 -19.45 28.27
CA THR A 180 -21.62 -20.22 27.46
C THR A 180 -22.26 -20.75 26.20
N SER A 181 -23.49 -21.20 26.26
CA SER A 181 -24.26 -21.67 25.08
C SER A 181 -24.56 -20.52 24.13
N ALA A 182 -24.95 -19.35 24.66
CA ALA A 182 -25.20 -18.16 23.85
C ALA A 182 -23.92 -17.70 23.12
N ARG A 183 -22.77 -17.70 23.81
CA ARG A 183 -21.46 -17.36 23.18
C ARG A 183 -21.10 -18.30 22.04
N ARG A 184 -21.28 -19.62 22.22
CA ARG A 184 -21.02 -20.60 21.17
C ARG A 184 -21.92 -20.42 19.95
N VAL A 185 -23.22 -20.20 20.18
CA VAL A 185 -24.16 -19.89 19.09
C VAL A 185 -23.78 -18.59 18.40
N ALA A 186 -23.35 -17.57 19.15
CA ALA A 186 -22.91 -16.31 18.60
C ALA A 186 -21.71 -16.47 17.66
N GLU A 187 -20.68 -17.25 18.03
CA GLU A 187 -19.54 -17.54 17.17
C GLU A 187 -19.98 -18.18 15.86
N GLN A 188 -20.87 -19.18 15.91
CA GLN A 188 -21.39 -19.83 14.72
C GLN A 188 -22.20 -18.88 13.83
N GLU A 189 -23.04 -18.02 14.42
CA GLU A 189 -23.83 -17.04 13.66
C GLU A 189 -22.95 -15.92 13.05
N ILE A 190 -21.86 -15.54 13.71
CA ILE A 190 -20.86 -14.58 13.20
C ILE A 190 -20.11 -15.18 12.01
N GLU A 191 -19.64 -16.43 12.15
CA GLU A 191 -18.98 -17.17 11.05
C GLU A 191 -19.90 -17.27 9.85
N LYS A 192 -21.12 -17.74 10.06
CA LYS A 192 -22.13 -17.88 9.02
C LYS A 192 -22.44 -16.55 8.33
N ALA A 193 -22.63 -15.48 9.09
CA ALA A 193 -22.90 -14.16 8.53
C ALA A 193 -21.74 -13.66 7.65
N ALA A 194 -20.50 -13.84 8.08
CA ALA A 194 -19.34 -13.45 7.29
C ALA A 194 -19.25 -14.22 5.95
N LEU A 195 -19.59 -15.51 5.97
CA LEU A 195 -19.64 -16.33 4.75
C LEU A 195 -20.77 -15.88 3.81
N GLU A 196 -21.97 -15.62 4.35
CA GLU A 196 -23.11 -15.13 3.58
C GLU A 196 -22.86 -13.74 2.99
N ASP A 197 -22.10 -12.89 3.68
CA ASP A 197 -21.66 -11.57 3.20
C ASP A 197 -20.49 -11.63 2.21
N GLY A 198 -20.03 -12.83 1.83
CA GLY A 198 -19.04 -13.04 0.77
C GLY A 198 -17.60 -12.72 1.17
N ILE A 199 -17.23 -12.86 2.45
CA ILE A 199 -15.87 -12.57 2.93
C ILE A 199 -14.80 -13.34 2.15
N LEU A 200 -15.05 -14.58 1.74
CA LEU A 200 -14.08 -15.39 1.00
C LEU A 200 -13.86 -14.86 -0.42
N GLU A 201 -14.91 -14.40 -1.09
CA GLU A 201 -14.78 -13.80 -2.43
C GLU A 201 -13.94 -12.51 -2.37
N LEU A 202 -14.23 -11.65 -1.41
CA LEU A 202 -13.46 -10.41 -1.20
C LEU A 202 -12.02 -10.71 -0.77
N ALA A 203 -11.81 -11.74 0.05
CA ALA A 203 -10.47 -12.18 0.44
C ALA A 203 -9.65 -12.60 -0.78
N GLY A 204 -10.23 -13.36 -1.71
CA GLY A 204 -9.59 -13.76 -2.96
C GLY A 204 -9.23 -12.59 -3.85
N GLN A 205 -10.18 -11.67 -4.06
CA GLN A 205 -9.94 -10.46 -4.86
C GLN A 205 -8.82 -9.58 -4.29
N ASN A 206 -8.82 -9.39 -2.98
CA ASN A 206 -7.79 -8.62 -2.30
C ASN A 206 -6.42 -9.31 -2.40
N ALA A 207 -6.37 -10.63 -2.28
CA ALA A 207 -5.15 -11.41 -2.43
C ALA A 207 -4.59 -11.31 -3.86
N GLU A 208 -5.43 -11.45 -4.91
CA GLU A 208 -5.02 -11.26 -6.29
C GLU A 208 -4.43 -9.87 -6.51
N ASN A 209 -5.08 -8.81 -6.00
CA ASN A 209 -4.62 -7.45 -6.10
C ASN A 209 -3.27 -7.21 -5.38
N TYR A 210 -3.09 -7.82 -4.21
CA TYR A 210 -1.83 -7.75 -3.47
C TYR A 210 -0.71 -8.47 -4.21
N MET A 211 -0.96 -9.72 -4.63
CA MET A 211 0.00 -10.55 -5.34
C MET A 211 0.37 -9.95 -6.69
N TYR A 212 -0.58 -9.35 -7.41
CA TYR A 212 -0.31 -8.66 -8.67
C TYR A 212 0.76 -7.56 -8.48
N ARG A 213 0.59 -6.72 -7.47
CA ARG A 213 1.56 -5.65 -7.17
C ARG A 213 2.91 -6.22 -6.78
N LEU A 214 2.93 -7.20 -5.88
CA LEU A 214 4.15 -7.86 -5.42
C LEU A 214 4.94 -8.47 -6.60
N LEU A 215 4.27 -9.22 -7.46
CA LEU A 215 4.91 -9.89 -8.60
C LEU A 215 5.41 -8.89 -9.64
N ARG A 216 4.70 -7.80 -9.85
CA ARG A 216 5.17 -6.70 -10.69
C ARG A 216 6.42 -6.03 -10.14
N ASP A 217 6.48 -5.80 -8.85
CA ASP A 217 7.65 -5.22 -8.17
C ASP A 217 8.85 -6.18 -8.22
N LEU A 218 8.61 -7.49 -8.29
CA LEU A 218 9.64 -8.52 -8.51
C LEU A 218 10.12 -8.60 -9.96
N GLY A 219 9.53 -7.81 -10.88
CA GLY A 219 10.01 -7.66 -12.26
C GLY A 219 9.19 -8.37 -13.33
N TYR A 220 8.03 -8.96 -13.00
CA TYR A 220 7.13 -9.54 -13.98
C TYR A 220 6.21 -8.47 -14.55
N PRO A 221 6.35 -8.07 -15.83
CA PRO A 221 5.56 -6.99 -16.41
C PRO A 221 4.09 -7.37 -16.62
N GLU A 222 3.83 -8.66 -16.81
CA GLU A 222 2.50 -9.19 -17.06
C GLU A 222 2.23 -10.41 -16.19
N VAL A 223 1.13 -10.38 -15.42
CA VAL A 223 0.72 -11.44 -14.49
C VAL A 223 -0.74 -11.75 -14.72
N ILE A 224 -1.06 -13.02 -14.92
CA ILE A 224 -2.42 -13.52 -15.12
C ILE A 224 -2.75 -14.50 -14.01
N PHE A 225 -3.86 -14.24 -13.29
CA PHE A 225 -4.39 -15.18 -12.31
C PHE A 225 -5.37 -16.16 -12.95
N ILE A 226 -5.15 -17.44 -12.70
CA ILE A 226 -6.02 -18.51 -13.13
C ILE A 226 -6.83 -19.00 -11.94
N LYS A 227 -8.16 -18.98 -12.06
CA LYS A 227 -9.02 -19.54 -11.02
C LYS A 227 -8.78 -21.04 -10.91
N PRO A 228 -8.70 -21.59 -9.71
CA PRO A 228 -8.63 -23.03 -9.53
C PRO A 228 -9.86 -23.67 -10.18
N THR A 229 -9.62 -24.70 -11.00
CA THR A 229 -10.75 -25.52 -11.50
C THR A 229 -11.29 -26.28 -10.30
N PRO A 230 -12.59 -26.18 -9.98
CA PRO A 230 -13.14 -26.92 -8.86
C PRO A 230 -12.85 -28.41 -9.05
N THR A 231 -12.08 -28.98 -8.13
CA THR A 231 -11.88 -30.42 -8.07
C THR A 231 -13.25 -31.04 -7.73
N PRO A 232 -13.79 -31.97 -8.55
CA PRO A 232 -15.01 -32.65 -8.16
C PRO A 232 -14.78 -33.31 -6.80
N ALA A 233 -15.67 -33.05 -5.85
CA ALA A 233 -15.64 -33.68 -4.55
C ALA A 233 -15.64 -35.21 -4.70
N PRO A 234 -14.86 -35.96 -3.89
CA PRO A 234 -14.77 -37.40 -3.94
C PRO A 234 -16.10 -38.09 -3.60
#